data_c1a36c9c779ad74ea00dfdb37d729eb4
#
_entry.id   c1a36c9c779ad74ea00dfdb37d729eb4
#
_cell.length_a   1.000
_cell.length_b   1.000
_cell.length_c   1.000
_cell.angle_alpha   90.00
_cell.angle_beta   90.00
_cell.angle_gamma   90.00
#
_symmetry.space_group_name_H-M   'P 1'
#
loop_
_entity.id
_entity.type
_entity.pdbx_description
1 polymer ?
#
loop_
_entity_poly.entity_id
_entity_poly.type
_entity_poly.pdbx_seq_one_letter_code
_entity_poly.pdbx_strand_id
1 'polypeptide(L)'
;ARQDSFSSSTVRGKIMGSGGEILAESNVDAEGKETRTYPYRNLFAHVVGYSTHGKLGVESAANFNLLRSNSFFLERIVNEIRGEKNTGDDVVTTLNVSLQQAAYDTLGEHDGAVVVMEPSTGRILAMVSKPDFDPNEVAANWEAISGDSESSVLVNRATQGQYPPGSTFKILTTLEYMNENSNYNEYLSLIHISEPTRLALI
;
A
#
# COMPACT_ATOMS: atom_id res chain seq x y z
N ALA A 1 15.99 -9.22 -16.42
CA ALA A 1 16.70 -10.49 -16.68
C ALA A 1 16.82 -11.42 -15.45
N ARG A 2 17.29 -10.97 -14.27
CA ARG A 2 17.38 -11.85 -13.08
C ARG A 2 16.04 -12.07 -12.38
N GLN A 3 15.13 -11.09 -12.37
CA GLN A 3 13.81 -11.24 -11.75
C GLN A 3 12.88 -12.16 -12.55
N ASP A 4 13.01 -12.17 -13.85
CA ASP A 4 12.18 -12.99 -14.75
C ASP A 4 12.49 -14.48 -14.61
N SER A 5 13.74 -14.84 -14.28
CA SER A 5 14.14 -16.23 -14.06
C SER A 5 13.57 -16.82 -12.75
N PHE A 6 13.31 -15.99 -11.73
CA PHE A 6 12.68 -16.46 -10.48
C PHE A 6 11.18 -16.68 -10.63
N SER A 7 10.50 -15.85 -11.44
CA SER A 7 9.06 -15.98 -11.67
C SER A 7 8.66 -17.24 -12.43
N SER A 8 9.58 -17.83 -13.20
CA SER A 8 9.32 -19.09 -13.93
C SER A 8 9.39 -20.34 -13.06
N SER A 9 10.11 -20.29 -11.92
CA SER A 9 10.38 -21.45 -11.06
C SER A 9 9.71 -21.38 -9.68
N THR A 10 9.06 -20.27 -9.35
CA THR A 10 8.50 -20.05 -8.01
C THR A 10 7.06 -19.52 -8.11
N VAL A 11 6.14 -20.17 -7.40
CA VAL A 11 4.77 -19.66 -7.18
C VAL A 11 4.87 -18.50 -6.19
N ARG A 12 4.27 -17.38 -6.51
CA ARG A 12 4.34 -16.17 -5.70
C ARG A 12 3.69 -16.36 -4.33
N GLY A 13 4.39 -16.02 -3.23
CA GLY A 13 3.93 -16.14 -1.85
C GLY A 13 2.68 -15.28 -1.57
N LYS A 14 2.04 -15.51 -0.44
CA LYS A 14 0.84 -14.79 -0.02
C LYS A 14 1.17 -13.42 0.54
N ILE A 15 0.22 -12.51 0.43
CA ILE A 15 0.20 -11.26 1.19
C ILE A 15 -0.95 -11.37 2.19
N MET A 16 -0.64 -11.16 3.47
CA MET A 16 -1.62 -11.31 4.56
C MET A 16 -1.78 -10.01 5.34
N GLY A 17 -2.97 -9.80 5.86
CA GLY A 17 -3.26 -8.77 6.85
C GLY A 17 -2.71 -9.11 8.23
N SER A 18 -2.85 -8.20 9.18
CA SER A 18 -2.35 -8.35 10.56
C SER A 18 -3.05 -9.45 11.36
N GLY A 19 -4.26 -9.83 10.98
CA GLY A 19 -5.02 -10.92 11.57
C GLY A 19 -4.87 -12.26 10.83
N GLY A 20 -4.01 -12.32 9.80
CA GLY A 20 -3.81 -13.53 9.00
C GLY A 20 -4.76 -13.65 7.81
N GLU A 21 -5.57 -12.62 7.53
CA GLU A 21 -6.45 -12.59 6.36
C GLU A 21 -5.63 -12.57 5.07
N ILE A 22 -6.04 -13.36 4.07
CA ILE A 22 -5.37 -13.42 2.79
C ILE A 22 -5.79 -12.22 1.93
N LEU A 23 -4.84 -11.30 1.69
CA LEU A 23 -5.06 -10.12 0.85
C LEU A 23 -4.69 -10.37 -0.62
N ALA A 24 -3.73 -11.26 -0.86
CA ALA A 24 -3.39 -11.75 -2.19
C ALA A 24 -2.80 -13.16 -2.08
N GLU A 25 -3.16 -14.05 -3.02
CA GLU A 25 -2.60 -15.40 -3.13
C GLU A 25 -2.49 -15.84 -4.58
N SER A 26 -1.62 -16.81 -4.83
CA SER A 26 -1.47 -17.45 -6.13
C SER A 26 -1.99 -18.88 -6.10
N ASN A 27 -2.80 -19.22 -7.08
CA ASN A 27 -3.29 -20.56 -7.34
C ASN A 27 -2.66 -21.10 -8.62
N VAL A 28 -2.26 -22.36 -8.64
CA VAL A 28 -1.71 -23.04 -9.80
C VAL A 28 -2.72 -24.09 -10.26
N ASP A 29 -3.12 -24.02 -11.52
CA ASP A 29 -4.04 -25.00 -12.10
C ASP A 29 -3.32 -26.32 -12.47
N ALA A 30 -4.08 -27.31 -12.98
CA ALA A 30 -3.57 -28.62 -13.36
C ALA A 30 -2.54 -28.55 -14.52
N GLU A 31 -2.59 -27.50 -15.29
CA GLU A 31 -1.70 -27.21 -16.43
C GLU A 31 -0.43 -26.45 -16.00
N GLY A 32 -0.29 -26.12 -14.69
CA GLY A 32 0.86 -25.40 -14.14
C GLY A 32 0.81 -23.88 -14.36
N LYS A 33 -0.33 -23.33 -14.78
CA LYS A 33 -0.55 -21.89 -14.95
C LYS A 33 -0.87 -21.25 -13.60
N GLU A 34 -0.08 -20.25 -13.23
CA GLU A 34 -0.29 -19.44 -12.02
C GLU A 34 -1.31 -18.33 -12.28
N THR A 35 -2.27 -18.20 -11.37
CA THR A 35 -3.24 -17.11 -11.34
C THR A 35 -3.17 -16.42 -9.99
N ARG A 36 -2.91 -15.10 -9.98
CA ARG A 36 -2.91 -14.27 -8.79
C ARG A 36 -4.31 -13.76 -8.50
N THR A 37 -4.76 -13.91 -7.25
CA THR A 37 -6.11 -13.54 -6.82
C THR A 37 -6.04 -12.58 -5.64
N TYR A 38 -6.94 -11.59 -5.64
CA TYR A 38 -7.09 -10.57 -4.61
C TYR A 38 -8.51 -10.66 -4.03
N PRO A 39 -8.71 -11.38 -2.90
CA PRO A 39 -10.04 -11.68 -2.38
C PRO A 39 -10.86 -10.44 -2.01
N TYR A 40 -10.20 -9.38 -1.58
CA TYR A 40 -10.85 -8.13 -1.16
C TYR A 40 -10.98 -7.09 -2.29
N ARG A 41 -10.60 -7.44 -3.52
CA ARG A 41 -10.80 -6.62 -4.72
C ARG A 41 -10.35 -5.16 -4.51
N ASN A 42 -11.24 -4.20 -4.78
CA ASN A 42 -11.01 -2.76 -4.70
C ASN A 42 -10.54 -2.28 -3.33
N LEU A 43 -10.96 -2.95 -2.24
CA LEU A 43 -10.71 -2.53 -0.87
C LEU A 43 -9.23 -2.29 -0.57
N PHE A 44 -8.34 -3.11 -1.15
CA PHE A 44 -6.90 -3.02 -0.95
C PHE A 44 -6.13 -2.67 -2.22
N ALA A 45 -6.82 -2.21 -3.28
CA ALA A 45 -6.27 -2.01 -4.61
C ALA A 45 -4.92 -1.28 -4.63
N HIS A 46 -4.83 -0.11 -4.00
CA HIS A 46 -3.62 0.70 -4.05
C HIS A 46 -2.54 0.26 -3.07
N VAL A 47 -2.91 -0.24 -1.89
CA VAL A 47 -1.94 -0.60 -0.86
C VAL A 47 -1.34 -1.98 -1.11
N VAL A 48 -2.15 -2.97 -1.47
CA VAL A 48 -1.67 -4.30 -1.88
C VAL A 48 -1.14 -4.25 -3.31
N GLY A 49 -1.90 -3.63 -4.20
CA GLY A 49 -1.53 -3.44 -5.59
C GLY A 49 -1.89 -4.62 -6.48
N TYR A 50 -1.17 -4.74 -7.58
CA TYR A 50 -1.30 -5.81 -8.58
C TYR A 50 0.08 -6.28 -9.05
N SER A 51 0.14 -7.45 -9.70
CA SER A 51 1.39 -8.08 -10.16
C SER A 51 1.49 -8.28 -11.68
N THR A 52 0.51 -7.78 -12.45
CA THR A 52 0.45 -7.88 -13.92
C THR A 52 0.71 -6.51 -14.56
N HIS A 53 1.27 -6.47 -15.79
CA HIS A 53 1.61 -5.21 -16.49
C HIS A 53 2.44 -4.22 -15.64
N GLY A 54 3.38 -4.75 -14.89
CA GLY A 54 4.12 -4.05 -13.86
C GLY A 54 3.71 -4.51 -12.45
N LYS A 55 4.00 -3.71 -11.46
CA LYS A 55 3.65 -4.00 -10.06
C LYS A 55 3.39 -2.71 -9.30
N LEU A 56 2.44 -2.75 -8.37
CA LEU A 56 2.08 -1.63 -7.51
C LEU A 56 2.01 -2.08 -6.05
N GLY A 57 2.08 -1.14 -5.11
CA GLY A 57 1.85 -1.39 -3.69
C GLY A 57 2.81 -2.42 -3.08
N VAL A 58 2.30 -3.26 -2.17
CA VAL A 58 3.05 -4.33 -1.51
C VAL A 58 3.55 -5.37 -2.52
N GLU A 59 2.81 -5.64 -3.59
CA GLU A 59 3.26 -6.52 -4.69
C GLU A 59 4.59 -6.06 -5.29
N SER A 60 4.79 -4.75 -5.39
CA SER A 60 6.05 -4.16 -5.86
C SER A 60 7.10 -4.13 -4.76
N ALA A 61 6.76 -3.60 -3.60
CA ALA A 61 7.69 -3.37 -2.49
C ALA A 61 8.28 -4.67 -1.94
N ALA A 62 7.45 -5.73 -1.83
CA ALA A 62 7.85 -7.04 -1.32
C ALA A 62 8.14 -8.07 -2.43
N ASN A 63 8.29 -7.63 -3.68
CA ASN A 63 8.45 -8.53 -4.82
C ASN A 63 9.55 -9.57 -4.64
N PHE A 64 10.68 -9.18 -4.06
CA PHE A 64 11.80 -10.09 -3.82
C PHE A 64 11.43 -11.20 -2.83
N ASN A 65 10.77 -10.85 -1.71
CA ASN A 65 10.32 -11.80 -0.69
C ASN A 65 9.28 -12.78 -1.26
N LEU A 66 8.30 -12.25 -1.97
CA LEU A 66 7.23 -13.04 -2.59
C LEU A 66 7.71 -14.03 -3.64
N LEU A 67 8.89 -13.82 -4.23
CA LEU A 67 9.51 -14.72 -5.21
C LEU A 67 10.67 -15.53 -4.64
N ARG A 68 11.15 -15.22 -3.42
CA ARG A 68 12.20 -15.96 -2.76
C ARG A 68 11.58 -17.13 -2.00
N SER A 69 12.06 -18.34 -2.27
CA SER A 69 11.68 -19.50 -1.49
C SER A 69 12.75 -19.80 -0.45
N ASN A 70 12.39 -19.74 0.82
CA ASN A 70 13.19 -20.19 1.95
C ASN A 70 12.89 -21.67 2.32
N SER A 71 12.16 -22.40 1.47
CA SER A 71 11.86 -23.82 1.70
C SER A 71 13.15 -24.62 1.95
N PHE A 72 13.02 -25.61 2.79
CA PHE A 72 14.14 -26.51 3.13
C PHE A 72 14.76 -27.08 1.84
N PHE A 73 16.08 -27.16 1.78
CA PHE A 73 16.82 -27.65 0.61
C PHE A 73 16.28 -29.00 0.06
N LEU A 74 15.87 -29.90 0.96
CA LEU A 74 15.29 -31.19 0.58
C LEU A 74 13.91 -31.06 -0.10
N GLU A 75 13.07 -30.12 0.34
CA GLU A 75 11.77 -29.85 -0.29
C GLU A 75 11.95 -29.31 -1.72
N ARG A 76 12.93 -28.43 -1.90
CA ARG A 76 13.26 -27.90 -3.23
C ARG A 76 13.69 -29.00 -4.21
N ILE A 77 14.51 -29.96 -3.75
CA ILE A 77 14.91 -31.10 -4.58
C ILE A 77 13.71 -32.01 -4.89
N VAL A 78 12.82 -32.25 -3.92
CA VAL A 78 11.63 -33.07 -4.12
C VAL A 78 10.69 -32.40 -5.12
N ASN A 79 10.45 -31.10 -5.00
CA ASN A 79 9.62 -30.33 -5.92
C ASN A 79 10.22 -30.31 -7.34
N GLU A 80 11.54 -30.14 -7.44
CA GLU A 80 12.24 -30.18 -8.74
C GLU A 80 12.11 -31.55 -9.42
N ILE A 81 12.22 -32.66 -8.66
CA ILE A 81 12.02 -34.03 -9.16
C ILE A 81 10.58 -34.26 -9.60
N ARG A 82 9.60 -33.64 -8.90
CA ARG A 82 8.17 -33.74 -9.23
C ARG A 82 7.72 -32.78 -10.33
N GLY A 83 8.59 -31.87 -10.75
CA GLY A 83 8.24 -30.81 -11.69
C GLY A 83 7.31 -29.75 -11.08
N GLU A 84 7.23 -29.67 -9.75
CA GLU A 84 6.43 -28.69 -9.02
C GLU A 84 7.25 -27.42 -8.76
N LYS A 85 6.59 -26.24 -8.86
CA LYS A 85 7.23 -24.96 -8.52
C LYS A 85 7.37 -24.83 -7.01
N ASN A 86 8.46 -24.23 -6.57
CA ASN A 86 8.62 -23.83 -5.17
C ASN A 86 7.67 -22.66 -4.85
N THR A 87 7.22 -22.57 -3.59
CA THR A 87 6.42 -21.43 -3.13
C THR A 87 7.34 -20.34 -2.57
N GLY A 88 7.08 -19.11 -2.92
CA GLY A 88 7.77 -17.95 -2.37
C GLY A 88 7.37 -17.68 -0.91
N ASP A 89 8.12 -16.82 -0.24
CA ASP A 89 7.86 -16.47 1.16
C ASP A 89 6.58 -15.63 1.27
N ASP A 90 5.80 -15.88 2.31
CA ASP A 90 4.62 -15.08 2.63
C ASP A 90 5.02 -13.75 3.27
N VAL A 91 4.25 -12.71 3.00
CA VAL A 91 4.44 -11.37 3.55
C VAL A 91 3.26 -11.00 4.43
N VAL A 92 3.52 -10.83 5.72
CA VAL A 92 2.52 -10.34 6.68
C VAL A 92 2.64 -8.83 6.80
N THR A 93 1.54 -8.13 6.53
CA THR A 93 1.45 -6.67 6.64
C THR A 93 0.85 -6.27 7.98
N THR A 94 0.91 -4.98 8.29
CA THR A 94 0.24 -4.38 9.45
C THR A 94 -1.20 -3.98 9.17
N LEU A 95 -1.70 -4.22 7.95
CA LEU A 95 -3.03 -3.83 7.51
C LEU A 95 -4.11 -4.60 8.27
N ASN A 96 -5.11 -3.89 8.75
CA ASN A 96 -6.27 -4.43 9.44
C ASN A 96 -7.50 -4.32 8.54
N VAL A 97 -8.14 -5.43 8.25
CA VAL A 97 -9.28 -5.49 7.31
C VAL A 97 -10.46 -4.63 7.79
N SER A 98 -10.77 -4.66 9.08
CA SER A 98 -11.91 -3.90 9.62
C SER A 98 -11.66 -2.39 9.56
N LEU A 99 -10.45 -1.93 9.88
CA LEU A 99 -10.08 -0.52 9.76
C LEU A 99 -10.02 -0.07 8.30
N GLN A 100 -9.52 -0.92 7.41
CA GLN A 100 -9.51 -0.66 5.98
C GLN A 100 -10.92 -0.49 5.43
N GLN A 101 -11.85 -1.38 5.83
CA GLN A 101 -13.25 -1.30 5.42
C GLN A 101 -13.89 0.00 5.95
N ALA A 102 -13.71 0.31 7.23
CA ALA A 102 -14.26 1.54 7.80
C ALA A 102 -13.72 2.80 7.11
N ALA A 103 -12.43 2.84 6.80
CA ALA A 103 -11.80 3.94 6.07
C ALA A 103 -12.35 4.05 4.63
N TYR A 104 -12.53 2.91 3.96
CA TYR A 104 -13.07 2.83 2.61
C TYR A 104 -14.51 3.34 2.53
N ASP A 105 -15.36 2.89 3.47
CA ASP A 105 -16.77 3.29 3.56
C ASP A 105 -16.90 4.77 3.93
N THR A 106 -16.04 5.27 4.82
CA THR A 106 -16.04 6.69 5.23
C THR A 106 -15.65 7.62 4.09
N LEU A 107 -14.69 7.20 3.25
CA LEU A 107 -14.32 7.99 2.06
C LEU A 107 -15.46 8.03 1.02
N GLY A 108 -16.31 6.99 0.98
CA GLY A 108 -17.47 6.91 0.09
C GLY A 108 -17.11 7.11 -1.37
N GLU A 109 -17.81 7.96 -2.08
CA GLU A 109 -17.60 8.28 -3.50
C GLU A 109 -16.63 9.46 -3.72
N HIS A 110 -16.00 9.96 -2.66
CA HIS A 110 -15.09 11.10 -2.79
C HIS A 110 -13.70 10.67 -3.29
N ASP A 111 -13.16 11.43 -4.22
CA ASP A 111 -11.76 11.33 -4.60
C ASP A 111 -10.85 11.78 -3.45
N GLY A 112 -9.90 10.94 -3.07
CA GLY A 112 -9.03 11.28 -1.95
C GLY A 112 -8.28 10.08 -1.39
N ALA A 113 -7.75 10.25 -0.18
CA ALA A 113 -7.07 9.19 0.54
C ALA A 113 -7.34 9.25 2.04
N VAL A 114 -7.36 8.06 2.66
CA VAL A 114 -7.38 7.90 4.11
C VAL A 114 -6.21 7.03 4.53
N VAL A 115 -5.45 7.48 5.53
CA VAL A 115 -4.36 6.70 6.14
C VAL A 115 -4.62 6.61 7.64
N VAL A 116 -4.63 5.39 8.16
CA VAL A 116 -4.72 5.11 9.60
C VAL A 116 -3.38 4.56 10.05
N MET A 117 -2.74 5.25 10.98
CA MET A 117 -1.40 4.93 11.45
C MET A 117 -1.38 4.86 12.98
N GLU A 118 -0.62 3.94 13.53
CA GLU A 118 -0.30 3.88 14.95
C GLU A 118 0.87 4.83 15.25
N PRO A 119 0.65 5.94 16.00
CA PRO A 119 1.68 6.97 16.14
C PRO A 119 2.95 6.49 16.88
N SER A 120 2.80 5.54 17.81
CA SER A 120 3.90 5.03 18.63
C SER A 120 4.91 4.18 17.85
N THR A 121 4.47 3.54 16.77
CA THR A 121 5.29 2.60 16.00
C THR A 121 5.48 3.00 14.54
N GLY A 122 4.63 3.91 14.04
CA GLY A 122 4.57 4.26 12.62
C GLY A 122 3.91 3.20 11.73
N ARG A 123 3.30 2.15 12.32
CA ARG A 123 2.64 1.09 11.55
C ARG A 123 1.41 1.63 10.83
N ILE A 124 1.32 1.38 9.53
CA ILE A 124 0.13 1.68 8.74
C ILE A 124 -0.88 0.56 8.94
N LEU A 125 -2.04 0.91 9.50
CA LEU A 125 -3.11 -0.04 9.80
C LEU A 125 -4.17 -0.08 8.70
N ALA A 126 -4.37 1.05 8.00
CA ALA A 126 -5.21 1.13 6.80
C ALA A 126 -4.68 2.22 5.87
N MET A 127 -4.86 2.01 4.56
CA MET A 127 -4.51 2.98 3.52
C MET A 127 -5.48 2.81 2.34
N VAL A 128 -6.33 3.79 2.15
CA VAL A 128 -7.33 3.85 1.07
C VAL A 128 -6.98 4.98 0.13
N SER A 129 -7.18 4.78 -1.16
CA SER A 129 -7.10 5.81 -2.19
C SER A 129 -8.24 5.60 -3.17
N LYS A 130 -8.93 6.70 -3.58
CA LYS A 130 -9.99 6.71 -4.60
C LYS A 130 -9.74 7.82 -5.61
N PRO A 131 -10.16 7.63 -6.88
CA PRO A 131 -10.81 6.44 -7.44
C PRO A 131 -9.91 5.22 -7.42
N ASP A 132 -10.51 4.03 -7.41
CA ASP A 132 -9.83 2.76 -7.30
C ASP A 132 -10.10 1.83 -8.49
N PHE A 133 -9.58 0.60 -8.42
CA PHE A 133 -9.70 -0.42 -9.44
C PHE A 133 -9.78 -1.82 -8.79
N ASP A 134 -10.26 -2.81 -9.54
CA ASP A 134 -10.15 -4.20 -9.11
C ASP A 134 -8.82 -4.81 -9.59
N PRO A 135 -7.91 -5.20 -8.68
CA PRO A 135 -6.63 -5.81 -9.06
C PRO A 135 -6.77 -7.09 -9.89
N ASN A 136 -7.88 -7.83 -9.73
CA ASN A 136 -8.15 -9.03 -10.51
C ASN A 136 -8.45 -8.72 -11.99
N GLU A 137 -8.93 -7.51 -12.28
CA GLU A 137 -9.35 -7.09 -13.62
C GLU A 137 -8.30 -6.24 -14.36
N VAL A 138 -7.19 -5.89 -13.70
CA VAL A 138 -6.14 -5.04 -14.30
C VAL A 138 -5.61 -5.61 -15.61
N ALA A 139 -5.39 -6.93 -15.67
CA ALA A 139 -4.86 -7.56 -16.89
C ALA A 139 -5.81 -7.45 -18.08
N ALA A 140 -7.12 -7.60 -17.83
CA ALA A 140 -8.14 -7.54 -18.88
C ALA A 140 -8.43 -6.10 -19.33
N ASN A 141 -8.32 -5.13 -18.41
CA ASN A 141 -8.72 -3.74 -18.63
C ASN A 141 -7.51 -2.79 -18.79
N TRP A 142 -6.30 -3.34 -18.97
CA TRP A 142 -5.06 -2.55 -18.98
C TRP A 142 -5.06 -1.39 -19.96
N GLU A 143 -5.48 -1.62 -21.20
CA GLU A 143 -5.52 -0.57 -22.22
C GLU A 143 -6.49 0.57 -21.85
N ALA A 144 -7.64 0.24 -21.26
CA ALA A 144 -8.61 1.23 -20.82
C ALA A 144 -8.09 2.03 -19.60
N ILE A 145 -7.43 1.35 -18.66
CA ILE A 145 -6.92 1.96 -17.42
C ILE A 145 -5.67 2.82 -17.67
N SER A 146 -4.76 2.34 -18.56
CA SER A 146 -3.47 2.99 -18.82
C SER A 146 -3.48 3.95 -19.99
N GLY A 147 -4.43 3.79 -20.92
CA GLY A 147 -4.53 4.60 -22.12
C GLY A 147 -5.22 5.95 -21.92
N ASP A 148 -5.96 6.14 -20.85
CA ASP A 148 -6.61 7.38 -20.51
C ASP A 148 -5.66 8.27 -19.69
N SER A 149 -5.10 9.31 -20.33
CA SER A 149 -4.18 10.26 -19.71
C SER A 149 -4.83 11.11 -18.60
N GLU A 150 -6.15 11.22 -18.59
CA GLU A 150 -6.91 11.94 -17.56
C GLU A 150 -7.26 11.02 -16.39
N SER A 151 -7.13 9.69 -16.56
CA SER A 151 -7.40 8.72 -15.52
C SER A 151 -6.32 8.72 -14.44
N SER A 152 -6.73 8.93 -13.23
CA SER A 152 -5.88 8.85 -12.03
C SER A 152 -6.14 7.61 -11.18
N VAL A 153 -6.81 6.62 -11.75
CA VAL A 153 -7.24 5.38 -11.07
C VAL A 153 -6.05 4.59 -10.49
N LEU A 154 -4.91 4.57 -11.18
CA LEU A 154 -3.70 3.87 -10.69
C LEU A 154 -2.88 4.70 -9.69
N VAL A 155 -3.22 5.96 -9.47
CA VAL A 155 -2.48 6.85 -8.57
C VAL A 155 -2.86 6.56 -7.11
N ASN A 156 -1.89 6.09 -6.33
CA ASN A 156 -2.08 6.03 -4.88
C ASN A 156 -1.98 7.43 -4.27
N ARG A 157 -3.13 8.06 -4.05
CA ARG A 157 -3.20 9.43 -3.52
C ARG A 157 -2.62 9.58 -2.12
N ALA A 158 -2.57 8.50 -1.34
CA ALA A 158 -1.96 8.51 -0.01
C ALA A 158 -0.43 8.68 -0.06
N THR A 159 0.23 8.21 -1.13
CA THR A 159 1.69 8.21 -1.26
C THR A 159 2.23 9.12 -2.35
N GLN A 160 1.41 9.45 -3.36
CA GLN A 160 1.80 10.21 -4.53
C GLN A 160 1.04 11.54 -4.64
N GLY A 161 -0.08 11.70 -3.90
CA GLY A 161 -0.87 12.92 -3.91
C GLY A 161 -0.12 14.09 -3.27
N GLN A 162 -0.21 15.26 -3.91
CA GLN A 162 0.33 16.51 -3.39
C GLN A 162 -0.84 17.44 -3.08
N TYR A 163 -1.04 17.74 -1.81
CA TYR A 163 -2.16 18.54 -1.33
C TYR A 163 -1.66 19.76 -0.56
N PRO A 164 -2.33 20.94 -0.68
CA PRO A 164 -2.07 22.06 0.20
C PRO A 164 -2.34 21.63 1.67
N PRO A 165 -1.36 21.77 2.57
CA PRO A 165 -1.49 21.26 3.95
C PRO A 165 -2.58 21.98 4.75
N GLY A 166 -2.93 23.23 4.39
CA GLY A 166 -3.92 24.00 5.13
C GLY A 166 -3.59 24.07 6.62
N SER A 167 -4.59 23.87 7.46
CA SER A 167 -4.44 23.93 8.92
C SER A 167 -3.52 22.85 9.53
N THR A 168 -3.21 21.78 8.82
CA THR A 168 -2.25 20.78 9.29
C THR A 168 -0.84 21.32 9.39
N PHE A 169 -0.51 22.37 8.59
CA PHE A 169 0.77 23.06 8.68
C PHE A 169 0.99 23.77 10.03
N LYS A 170 -0.08 24.04 10.77
CA LYS A 170 0.00 24.63 12.12
C LYS A 170 0.79 23.77 13.11
N ILE A 171 0.86 22.46 12.88
CA ILE A 171 1.70 21.57 13.71
C ILE A 171 3.17 22.00 13.60
N LEU A 172 3.64 22.26 12.38
CA LEU A 172 5.02 22.68 12.14
C LEU A 172 5.28 24.08 12.71
N THR A 173 4.37 25.02 12.47
CA THR A 173 4.52 26.39 12.99
C THR A 173 4.44 26.42 14.51
N THR A 174 3.66 25.55 15.14
CA THR A 174 3.62 25.40 16.60
C THR A 174 4.93 24.86 17.14
N LEU A 175 5.48 23.82 16.51
CA LEU A 175 6.76 23.24 16.94
C LEU A 175 7.89 24.26 16.82
N GLU A 176 7.94 25.04 15.75
CA GLU A 176 8.93 26.10 15.59
C GLU A 176 8.77 27.18 16.66
N TYR A 177 7.53 27.64 16.90
CA TYR A 177 7.25 28.59 17.97
C TYR A 177 7.72 28.08 19.35
N MET A 178 7.47 26.81 19.65
CA MET A 178 7.90 26.18 20.90
C MET A 178 9.44 26.07 21.00
N ASN A 179 10.11 25.87 19.88
CA ASN A 179 11.57 25.79 19.82
C ASN A 179 12.23 27.15 20.07
N GLU A 180 11.63 28.23 19.56
CA GLU A 180 12.14 29.59 19.71
C GLU A 180 11.77 30.26 21.04
N ASN A 181 10.66 29.83 21.68
CA ASN A 181 10.09 30.47 22.85
C ASN A 181 10.01 29.50 24.04
N SER A 182 10.94 29.60 24.97
CA SER A 182 10.98 28.71 26.15
C SER A 182 9.77 28.81 27.09
N ASN A 183 9.04 29.93 27.02
CA ASN A 183 7.82 30.21 27.81
C ASN A 183 6.53 30.09 26.98
N TYR A 184 6.54 29.25 25.93
CA TYR A 184 5.42 29.05 25.03
C TYR A 184 4.08 28.74 25.70
N ASN A 185 4.11 28.10 26.88
CA ASN A 185 2.90 27.79 27.67
C ASN A 185 2.12 29.03 28.13
N GLU A 186 2.78 30.18 28.26
CA GLU A 186 2.12 31.41 28.68
C GLU A 186 1.50 32.19 27.53
N TYR A 187 2.09 32.08 26.33
CA TYR A 187 1.77 32.94 25.18
C TYR A 187 1.18 32.19 24.00
N LEU A 188 1.13 30.86 24.04
CA LEU A 188 0.60 30.08 22.92
C LEU A 188 -0.90 30.31 22.76
N SER A 189 -1.30 31.00 21.69
CA SER A 189 -2.67 31.26 21.33
C SER A 189 -2.96 30.87 19.89
N LEU A 190 -4.24 30.77 19.54
CA LEU A 190 -4.67 30.47 18.16
C LEU A 190 -4.16 31.51 17.15
N ILE A 191 -3.92 32.75 17.57
CA ILE A 191 -3.37 33.80 16.70
C ILE A 191 -1.90 33.48 16.35
N HIS A 192 -1.09 33.07 17.31
CA HIS A 192 0.31 32.69 17.08
C HIS A 192 0.43 31.45 16.19
N ILE A 193 -0.52 30.53 16.29
CA ILE A 193 -0.57 29.30 15.49
C ILE A 193 -1.14 29.57 14.09
N SER A 194 -2.16 30.43 13.98
CA SER A 194 -2.91 30.63 12.74
C SER A 194 -2.28 31.60 11.75
N GLU A 195 -1.59 32.64 12.24
CA GLU A 195 -1.07 33.74 11.43
C GLU A 195 0.35 34.17 11.82
N PRO A 196 1.33 33.24 11.89
CA PRO A 196 2.69 33.60 12.29
C PRO A 196 3.35 34.63 11.31
N THR A 197 2.91 34.66 10.07
CA THR A 197 3.43 35.55 9.03
C THR A 197 2.91 36.99 9.12
N ARG A 198 1.75 37.25 9.76
CA ARG A 198 1.23 38.62 9.93
C ARG A 198 1.99 39.41 10.98
N LEU A 199 2.56 38.76 11.97
CA LEU A 199 3.35 39.41 13.02
C LEU A 199 4.77 39.83 12.57
N ALA A 200 5.26 39.26 11.47
CA ALA A 200 6.56 39.62 10.87
C ALA A 200 6.49 40.84 9.93
N LEU A 201 5.28 41.42 9.73
CA LEU A 201 5.04 42.57 8.83
C LEU A 201 4.64 43.86 9.58
N ILE A 202 4.74 43.89 10.90
CA ILE A 202 4.61 45.07 11.76
C ILE A 202 5.93 45.31 12.43
#